data_009f2d26a3b8e704e8d4dabc25f04aa3
#
_entry.id   009f2d26a3b8e704e8d4dabc25f04aa3
#
_cell.length_a   1.000
_cell.length_b   1.000
_cell.length_c   1.000
_cell.angle_alpha   90.00
_cell.angle_beta   90.00
_cell.angle_gamma   90.00
#
_symmetry.space_group_name_H-M   'P 1'
#
loop_
_entity.id
_entity.type
_entity.pdbx_description
1 polymer ?
#
loop_
_entity_poly.entity_id
_entity_poly.type
_entity_poly.pdbx_seq_one_letter_code
_entity_poly.pdbx_strand_id
1 'polypeptide(L)'
;MMEQKDRYIRFDWAVKRLLRNKANFGVLEGFLTVLLGEPIRIVEILESEGNQLNETDKFNRVDIKARNSKDEIIIVEVQNTREIYYLERILFGVAKAITEHIELGQLYSEVKKVYSISILYFDIGRGTDYLYHGQNSFVGVHTGDFLEVSTKEKNAIVRKLPAEIFPEYFLIRVNEF
;
A
#
# COMPACT_ATOMS: atom_id res chain seq x y z
N MET A 1 20.89 -30.16 -17.69
CA MET A 1 20.46 -29.36 -16.52
C MET A 1 18.95 -29.13 -16.69
N MET A 2 18.12 -29.87 -15.95
CA MET A 2 16.67 -29.71 -16.01
C MET A 2 16.32 -28.39 -15.31
N GLU A 3 15.69 -27.48 -16.03
CA GLU A 3 15.03 -26.31 -15.45
C GLU A 3 14.09 -26.77 -14.36
N GLN A 4 14.30 -26.27 -13.15
CA GLN A 4 13.39 -26.42 -12.04
C GLN A 4 12.13 -25.60 -12.41
N LYS A 5 11.18 -26.26 -13.09
CA LYS A 5 9.88 -25.69 -13.38
C LYS A 5 9.23 -25.26 -12.08
N ASP A 6 8.81 -24.00 -12.04
CA ASP A 6 8.00 -23.36 -11.01
C ASP A 6 7.06 -24.35 -10.31
N ARG A 7 7.35 -24.70 -9.06
CA ARG A 7 6.51 -25.58 -8.23
C ARG A 7 5.27 -24.88 -7.69
N TYR A 8 5.13 -23.58 -7.94
CA TYR A 8 4.03 -22.78 -7.42
C TYR A 8 3.02 -22.50 -8.53
N ILE A 9 1.79 -22.93 -8.29
CA ILE A 9 0.67 -22.59 -9.16
C ILE A 9 0.39 -21.11 -8.96
N ARG A 10 0.62 -20.32 -10.01
CA ARG A 10 0.35 -18.87 -10.01
C ARG A 10 -1.16 -18.64 -10.07
N PHE A 11 -1.79 -18.58 -8.92
CA PHE A 11 -3.22 -18.29 -8.78
C PHE A 11 -3.47 -16.79 -8.58
N ASP A 12 -2.87 -15.92 -9.40
CA ASP A 12 -3.12 -14.49 -9.26
C ASP A 12 -4.60 -14.15 -9.30
N TRP A 13 -5.33 -14.74 -10.25
CA TRP A 13 -6.77 -14.58 -10.37
C TRP A 13 -7.52 -15.07 -9.12
N ALA A 14 -7.17 -16.24 -8.59
CA ALA A 14 -7.81 -16.78 -7.40
C ALA A 14 -7.51 -15.94 -6.15
N VAL A 15 -6.25 -15.49 -5.97
CA VAL A 15 -5.85 -14.59 -4.88
C VAL A 15 -6.57 -13.26 -4.99
N LYS A 16 -6.59 -12.64 -6.17
CA LYS A 16 -7.31 -11.39 -6.41
C LYS A 16 -8.80 -11.54 -6.11
N ARG A 17 -9.43 -12.61 -6.57
CA ARG A 17 -10.84 -12.89 -6.31
C ARG A 17 -11.14 -13.13 -4.83
N LEU A 18 -10.27 -13.86 -4.14
CA LEU A 18 -10.39 -14.15 -2.71
C LEU A 18 -10.30 -12.88 -1.87
N LEU A 19 -9.29 -12.05 -2.14
CA LEU A 19 -9.08 -10.79 -1.42
C LEU A 19 -10.16 -9.74 -1.73
N ARG A 20 -10.74 -9.76 -2.94
CA ARG A 20 -11.83 -8.83 -3.36
C ARG A 20 -13.22 -9.27 -2.93
N ASN A 21 -13.36 -10.33 -2.18
CA ASN A 21 -14.68 -10.85 -1.80
C ASN A 21 -15.43 -9.87 -0.89
N LYS A 22 -16.32 -9.08 -1.49
CA LYS A 22 -17.14 -8.07 -0.78
C LYS A 22 -18.10 -8.67 0.24
N ALA A 23 -18.45 -9.95 0.10
CA ALA A 23 -19.36 -10.62 1.03
C ALA A 23 -18.64 -11.04 2.33
N ASN A 24 -17.32 -11.15 2.31
CA ASN A 24 -16.53 -11.53 3.47
C ASN A 24 -15.12 -10.95 3.39
N PHE A 25 -14.88 -9.90 4.13
CA PHE A 25 -13.56 -9.26 4.21
C PHE A 25 -12.58 -10.03 5.10
N GLY A 26 -12.99 -11.10 5.77
CA GLY A 26 -12.18 -11.79 6.78
C GLY A 26 -10.82 -12.26 6.28
N VAL A 27 -10.72 -12.68 5.01
CA VAL A 27 -9.43 -13.08 4.42
C VAL A 27 -8.51 -11.87 4.23
N LEU A 28 -9.04 -10.78 3.68
CA LEU A 28 -8.28 -9.54 3.49
C LEU A 28 -7.87 -8.94 4.84
N GLU A 29 -8.79 -8.85 5.79
CA GLU A 29 -8.53 -8.35 7.14
C GLU A 29 -7.49 -9.20 7.87
N GLY A 30 -7.58 -10.54 7.78
CA GLY A 30 -6.61 -11.46 8.38
C GLY A 30 -5.20 -11.28 7.80
N PHE A 31 -5.10 -11.21 6.48
CA PHE A 31 -3.84 -10.94 5.79
C PHE A 31 -3.23 -9.60 6.23
N LEU A 32 -4.02 -8.53 6.21
CA LEU A 32 -3.57 -7.18 6.59
C LEU A 32 -3.20 -7.10 8.07
N THR A 33 -3.96 -7.75 8.96
CA THR A 33 -3.69 -7.79 10.40
C THR A 33 -2.33 -8.41 10.69
N VAL A 34 -1.99 -9.52 10.01
CA VAL A 34 -0.68 -10.18 10.16
C VAL A 34 0.44 -9.29 9.59
N LEU A 35 0.22 -8.70 8.42
CA LEU A 35 1.24 -7.90 7.74
C LEU A 35 1.55 -6.59 8.48
N LEU A 36 0.51 -5.90 8.94
CA LEU A 36 0.65 -4.59 9.58
C LEU A 36 0.90 -4.69 11.11
N GLY A 37 0.73 -5.89 11.69
CA GLY A 37 0.96 -6.13 13.12
C GLY A 37 -0.11 -5.53 14.03
N GLU A 38 -1.26 -5.12 13.49
CA GLU A 38 -2.37 -4.57 14.24
C GLU A 38 -3.72 -5.03 13.65
N PRO A 39 -4.79 -5.09 14.46
CA PRO A 39 -6.11 -5.47 13.96
C PRO A 39 -6.62 -4.52 12.88
N ILE A 40 -6.86 -5.04 11.68
CA ILE A 40 -7.40 -4.27 10.56
C ILE A 40 -8.84 -4.69 10.31
N ARG A 41 -9.72 -3.69 10.19
CA ARG A 41 -11.12 -3.87 9.79
C ARG A 41 -11.43 -3.04 8.55
N ILE A 42 -11.86 -3.69 7.50
CA ILE A 42 -12.26 -3.06 6.24
C ILE A 42 -13.71 -2.60 6.35
N VAL A 43 -13.94 -1.33 6.05
CA VAL A 43 -15.28 -0.75 6.01
C VAL A 43 -15.82 -0.65 4.59
N GLU A 44 -14.92 -0.52 3.60
CA GLU A 44 -15.33 -0.31 2.21
C GLU A 44 -14.26 -0.78 1.23
N ILE A 45 -14.69 -1.40 0.12
CA ILE A 45 -13.86 -1.57 -1.07
C ILE A 45 -14.16 -0.41 -2.01
N LEU A 46 -13.15 0.38 -2.28
CA LEU A 46 -13.20 1.55 -3.15
C LEU A 46 -13.05 1.14 -4.62
N GLU A 47 -13.39 2.04 -5.53
CA GLU A 47 -13.10 1.84 -6.95
C GLU A 47 -11.58 1.74 -7.16
N SER A 48 -11.16 0.70 -7.85
CA SER A 48 -9.75 0.42 -8.11
C SER A 48 -9.21 1.08 -9.37
N GLU A 49 -10.09 1.66 -10.19
CA GLU A 49 -9.72 2.41 -11.37
C GLU A 49 -9.67 3.88 -11.00
N GLY A 50 -8.46 4.46 -11.08
CA GLY A 50 -8.31 5.90 -10.84
C GLY A 50 -9.02 6.68 -11.94
N ASN A 51 -9.81 7.68 -11.56
CA ASN A 51 -10.48 8.56 -12.49
C ASN A 51 -9.46 9.25 -13.40
N GLN A 52 -9.61 9.08 -14.72
CA GLN A 52 -8.97 9.96 -15.68
C GLN A 52 -9.72 11.30 -15.66
N LEU A 53 -9.09 12.31 -15.10
CA LEU A 53 -9.65 13.68 -15.15
C LEU A 53 -9.51 14.28 -16.55
N ASN A 54 -8.52 13.80 -17.33
CA ASN A 54 -8.26 14.18 -18.72
C ASN A 54 -7.87 12.94 -19.55
N GLU A 55 -8.11 12.98 -20.87
CA GLU A 55 -7.71 11.91 -21.80
C GLU A 55 -6.19 11.59 -21.78
N THR A 56 -5.37 12.55 -21.35
CA THR A 56 -3.93 12.45 -21.23
C THR A 56 -3.44 11.87 -19.90
N ASP A 57 -4.33 11.70 -18.93
CA ASP A 57 -3.96 11.16 -17.62
C ASP A 57 -3.56 9.68 -17.74
N LYS A 58 -2.46 9.33 -17.10
CA LYS A 58 -2.02 7.94 -17.06
C LYS A 58 -3.01 7.11 -16.25
N PHE A 59 -3.59 6.11 -16.89
CA PHE A 59 -4.50 5.16 -16.26
C PHE A 59 -3.73 4.32 -15.23
N ASN A 60 -4.20 4.32 -13.99
CA ASN A 60 -3.66 3.48 -12.93
C ASN A 60 -4.77 2.60 -12.38
N ARG A 61 -4.65 1.29 -12.64
CA ARG A 61 -5.55 0.28 -12.11
C ARG A 61 -4.82 -0.53 -11.06
N VAL A 62 -5.39 -0.60 -9.87
CA VAL A 62 -4.92 -1.45 -8.78
C VAL A 62 -5.87 -2.63 -8.59
N ASP A 63 -5.37 -3.74 -8.04
CA ASP A 63 -6.22 -4.92 -7.87
C ASP A 63 -7.26 -4.73 -6.77
N ILE A 64 -6.85 -4.12 -5.65
CA ILE A 64 -7.74 -3.82 -4.52
C ILE A 64 -7.39 -2.44 -4.00
N LYS A 65 -8.42 -1.63 -3.78
CA LYS A 65 -8.34 -0.38 -3.04
C LYS A 65 -9.43 -0.42 -1.98
N ALA A 66 -9.06 -0.24 -0.73
CA ALA A 66 -9.96 -0.38 0.40
C ALA A 66 -9.77 0.75 1.41
N ARG A 67 -10.79 1.00 2.21
CA ARG A 67 -10.74 1.91 3.36
C ARG A 67 -10.99 1.12 4.64
N ASN A 68 -10.13 1.32 5.62
CA ASN A 68 -10.27 0.67 6.92
C ASN A 68 -11.05 1.52 7.93
N SER A 69 -11.28 1.00 9.13
CA SER A 69 -12.01 1.67 10.20
C SER A 69 -11.29 2.90 10.78
N LYS A 70 -10.01 3.08 10.50
CA LYS A 70 -9.22 4.27 10.85
C LYS A 70 -9.25 5.34 9.76
N ASP A 71 -10.05 5.12 8.70
CA ASP A 71 -10.15 6.00 7.53
C ASP A 71 -8.85 6.07 6.70
N GLU A 72 -8.01 5.04 6.78
CA GLU A 72 -6.77 4.89 6.00
C GLU A 72 -7.06 4.14 4.71
N ILE A 73 -6.32 4.45 3.66
CA ILE A 73 -6.45 3.82 2.34
C ILE A 73 -5.44 2.66 2.24
N ILE A 74 -5.92 1.51 1.83
CA ILE A 74 -5.10 0.31 1.62
C ILE A 74 -5.20 -0.09 0.15
N ILE A 75 -4.04 -0.15 -0.51
CA ILE A 75 -3.88 -0.61 -1.88
C ILE A 75 -3.18 -1.97 -1.84
N VAL A 76 -3.74 -2.98 -2.51
CA VAL A 76 -3.09 -4.27 -2.70
C VAL A 76 -3.01 -4.56 -4.19
N GLU A 77 -1.81 -4.87 -4.67
CA GLU A 77 -1.53 -5.30 -6.02
C GLU A 77 -0.89 -6.68 -6.03
N VAL A 78 -1.32 -7.52 -6.96
CA VAL A 78 -0.71 -8.84 -7.23
C VAL A 78 -0.14 -8.80 -8.64
N GLN A 79 1.19 -8.78 -8.75
CA GLN A 79 1.88 -8.58 -10.01
C GLN A 79 2.69 -9.81 -10.41
N ASN A 80 2.32 -10.42 -11.53
CA ASN A 80 2.96 -11.63 -12.04
C ASN A 80 4.07 -11.36 -13.05
N THR A 81 3.96 -10.27 -13.77
CA THR A 81 4.88 -9.92 -14.86
C THR A 81 5.82 -8.83 -14.41
N ARG A 82 7.12 -9.02 -14.71
CA ARG A 82 8.13 -8.02 -14.39
C ARG A 82 7.84 -6.70 -15.11
N GLU A 83 7.85 -5.63 -14.33
CA GLU A 83 7.75 -4.26 -14.80
C GLU A 83 8.99 -3.48 -14.35
N ILE A 84 9.70 -2.86 -15.28
CA ILE A 84 10.99 -2.22 -15.02
C ILE A 84 10.84 -1.02 -14.10
N TYR A 85 9.76 -0.24 -14.26
CA TYR A 85 9.47 0.97 -13.49
C TYR A 85 8.40 0.72 -12.43
N TYR A 86 8.48 -0.44 -11.76
CA TYR A 86 7.42 -0.85 -10.83
C TYR A 86 7.35 0.06 -9.58
N LEU A 87 8.49 0.51 -9.05
CA LEU A 87 8.52 1.41 -7.89
C LEU A 87 7.92 2.77 -8.22
N GLU A 88 8.22 3.31 -9.41
CA GLU A 88 7.62 4.55 -9.88
C GLU A 88 6.10 4.39 -10.08
N ARG A 89 5.66 3.24 -10.53
CA ARG A 89 4.24 2.92 -10.67
C ARG A 89 3.53 2.92 -9.33
N ILE A 90 4.04 2.23 -8.32
CA ILE A 90 3.40 2.22 -7.00
C ILE A 90 3.43 3.61 -6.33
N LEU A 91 4.52 4.37 -6.50
CA LEU A 91 4.61 5.75 -6.05
C LEU A 91 3.51 6.62 -6.69
N PHE A 92 3.34 6.52 -8.02
CA PHE A 92 2.28 7.22 -8.74
C PHE A 92 0.88 6.81 -8.24
N GLY A 93 0.64 5.50 -8.05
CA GLY A 93 -0.63 4.98 -7.53
C GLY A 93 -0.98 5.51 -6.14
N VAL A 94 0.01 5.59 -5.26
CA VAL A 94 -0.15 6.17 -3.92
C VAL A 94 -0.44 7.66 -3.99
N ALA A 95 0.31 8.42 -4.80
CA ALA A 95 0.07 9.86 -4.98
C ALA A 95 -1.35 10.13 -5.51
N LYS A 96 -1.80 9.32 -6.47
CA LYS A 96 -3.16 9.41 -7.02
C LYS A 96 -4.22 9.09 -5.95
N ALA A 97 -4.02 8.03 -5.16
CA ALA A 97 -4.93 7.70 -4.07
C ALA A 97 -5.04 8.82 -3.02
N ILE A 98 -3.95 9.51 -2.72
CA ILE A 98 -3.98 10.67 -1.83
C ILE A 98 -4.80 11.80 -2.44
N THR A 99 -4.55 12.15 -3.71
CA THR A 99 -5.23 13.27 -4.37
C THR A 99 -6.71 13.01 -4.65
N GLU A 100 -7.11 11.76 -4.86
CA GLU A 100 -8.52 11.38 -5.04
C GLU A 100 -9.35 11.45 -3.75
N HIS A 101 -8.69 11.47 -2.58
CA HIS A 101 -9.36 11.48 -1.28
C HIS A 101 -9.18 12.80 -0.51
N ILE A 102 -8.76 13.85 -1.19
CA ILE A 102 -8.74 15.21 -0.68
C ILE A 102 -9.35 16.16 -1.71
N GLU A 103 -10.34 16.95 -1.30
CA GLU A 103 -11.04 17.89 -2.17
C GLU A 103 -10.49 19.31 -2.00
N LEU A 104 -10.73 20.15 -3.02
CA LEU A 104 -10.37 21.55 -2.96
C LEU A 104 -11.08 22.24 -1.78
N GLY A 105 -10.29 22.90 -0.92
CA GLY A 105 -10.79 23.58 0.27
C GLY A 105 -10.79 22.74 1.54
N GLN A 106 -10.52 21.46 1.47
CA GLN A 106 -10.28 20.64 2.66
C GLN A 106 -8.94 20.99 3.33
N LEU A 107 -8.86 20.73 4.63
CA LEU A 107 -7.62 20.93 5.40
C LEU A 107 -6.61 19.82 5.10
N TYR A 108 -5.33 20.13 5.16
CA TYR A 108 -4.28 19.11 5.03
C TYR A 108 -4.34 18.00 6.09
N SER A 109 -5.02 18.24 7.21
CA SER A 109 -5.32 17.19 8.21
C SER A 109 -6.24 16.10 7.70
N GLU A 110 -6.94 16.33 6.58
CA GLU A 110 -7.82 15.36 5.91
C GLU A 110 -7.08 14.44 4.94
N VAL A 111 -5.77 14.68 4.70
CA VAL A 111 -4.94 13.78 3.89
C VAL A 111 -4.91 12.40 4.55
N LYS A 112 -5.34 11.39 3.80
CA LYS A 112 -5.42 10.01 4.31
C LYS A 112 -4.07 9.34 4.26
N LYS A 113 -3.74 8.58 5.30
CA LYS A 113 -2.61 7.65 5.24
C LYS A 113 -2.89 6.56 4.22
N VAL A 114 -1.86 6.15 3.48
CA VAL A 114 -1.95 5.11 2.45
C VAL A 114 -0.97 3.99 2.77
N TYR A 115 -1.46 2.75 2.77
CA TYR A 115 -0.64 1.54 2.74
C TYR A 115 -0.65 0.98 1.32
N SER A 116 0.54 0.79 0.74
CA SER A 116 0.73 0.18 -0.57
C SER A 116 1.38 -1.18 -0.42
N ILE A 117 0.66 -2.24 -0.76
CA ILE A 117 1.08 -3.63 -0.57
C ILE A 117 1.18 -4.29 -1.94
N SER A 118 2.37 -4.76 -2.28
CA SER A 118 2.68 -5.41 -3.56
C SER A 118 3.08 -6.86 -3.34
N ILE A 119 2.32 -7.78 -3.93
CA ILE A 119 2.61 -9.22 -3.95
C ILE A 119 3.24 -9.53 -5.31
N LEU A 120 4.55 -9.82 -5.32
CA LEU A 120 5.37 -9.91 -6.51
C LEU A 120 5.77 -11.35 -6.81
N TYR A 121 5.44 -11.83 -8.00
CA TYR A 121 5.85 -13.13 -8.54
C TYR A 121 7.07 -13.02 -9.46
N PHE A 122 7.82 -11.94 -9.35
CA PHE A 122 9.05 -11.69 -10.12
C PHE A 122 10.11 -11.05 -9.23
N ASP A 123 11.35 -11.15 -9.66
CA ASP A 123 12.47 -10.48 -9.00
C ASP A 123 12.48 -8.99 -9.35
N ILE A 124 12.27 -8.15 -8.33
CA ILE A 124 12.27 -6.68 -8.47
C ILE A 124 13.68 -6.09 -8.37
N GLY A 125 14.63 -6.84 -7.82
CA GLY A 125 15.99 -6.37 -7.61
C GLY A 125 16.79 -7.26 -6.66
N ARG A 126 17.95 -6.77 -6.23
CA ARG A 126 18.82 -7.49 -5.31
C ARG A 126 18.33 -7.34 -3.87
N GLY A 127 18.42 -8.42 -3.12
CA GLY A 127 18.05 -8.51 -1.71
C GLY A 127 17.76 -9.95 -1.34
N THR A 128 17.84 -10.31 -0.07
CA THR A 128 17.73 -11.70 0.42
C THR A 128 16.45 -11.96 1.22
N ASP A 129 15.66 -10.92 1.48
CA ASP A 129 14.41 -11.07 2.23
C ASP A 129 13.21 -11.23 1.27
N TYR A 130 12.20 -11.92 1.73
CA TYR A 130 10.92 -12.04 1.03
C TYR A 130 9.95 -10.89 1.33
N LEU A 131 10.18 -10.13 2.40
CA LEU A 131 9.35 -9.00 2.81
C LEU A 131 10.20 -7.75 3.03
N TYR A 132 9.90 -6.70 2.28
CA TYR A 132 10.50 -5.39 2.47
C TYR A 132 9.44 -4.40 2.91
N HIS A 133 9.76 -3.62 3.94
CA HIS A 133 8.93 -2.55 4.46
C HIS A 133 9.60 -1.20 4.25
N GLY A 134 8.92 -0.31 3.53
CA GLY A 134 9.35 1.06 3.28
C GLY A 134 8.48 2.05 4.05
N GLN A 135 9.11 2.90 4.85
CA GLN A 135 8.45 3.97 5.60
C GLN A 135 9.30 5.23 5.61
N ASN A 136 8.68 6.38 5.91
CA ASN A 136 9.38 7.64 5.99
C ASN A 136 9.77 7.96 7.44
N SER A 137 11.03 8.35 7.60
CA SER A 137 11.56 8.92 8.84
C SER A 137 12.38 10.15 8.53
N PHE A 138 12.39 11.12 9.41
CA PHE A 138 13.29 12.27 9.37
C PHE A 138 14.29 12.13 10.51
N VAL A 139 15.55 12.00 10.16
CA VAL A 139 16.65 11.78 11.11
C VAL A 139 17.50 13.03 11.18
N GLY A 140 17.77 13.50 12.38
CA GLY A 140 18.65 14.65 12.63
C GLY A 140 20.05 14.42 12.07
N VAL A 141 20.47 15.24 11.12
CA VAL A 141 21.76 15.07 10.41
C VAL A 141 22.95 15.14 11.37
N HIS A 142 22.84 15.91 12.45
CA HIS A 142 23.92 16.12 13.40
C HIS A 142 23.77 15.29 14.68
N THR A 143 22.56 14.93 15.05
CA THR A 143 22.24 14.30 16.35
C THR A 143 21.85 12.83 16.20
N GLY A 144 21.32 12.43 15.03
CA GLY A 144 20.83 11.07 14.79
C GLY A 144 19.48 10.77 15.44
N ASP A 145 18.82 11.74 16.07
CA ASP A 145 17.49 11.60 16.65
C ASP A 145 16.39 11.55 15.58
N PHE A 146 15.25 10.98 15.92
CA PHE A 146 14.08 10.96 15.04
C PHE A 146 13.19 12.16 15.33
N LEU A 147 12.76 12.84 14.25
CA LEU A 147 11.81 13.94 14.35
C LEU A 147 10.43 13.41 14.73
N GLU A 148 9.86 13.96 15.80
CA GLU A 148 8.45 13.85 16.12
C GLU A 148 7.75 15.17 15.79
N VAL A 149 6.59 15.09 15.14
CA VAL A 149 5.80 16.28 14.80
C VAL A 149 4.62 16.44 15.75
N SER A 150 4.32 17.68 16.11
CA SER A 150 3.09 18.00 16.84
C SER A 150 1.96 18.25 15.87
N THR A 151 0.87 17.53 16.02
CA THR A 151 -0.35 17.71 15.22
C THR A 151 -1.55 17.90 16.14
N LYS A 152 -2.62 18.51 15.62
CA LYS A 152 -3.86 18.70 16.37
C LYS A 152 -4.86 17.64 15.94
N GLU A 153 -5.27 16.80 16.89
CA GLU A 153 -6.36 15.85 16.69
C GLU A 153 -7.53 16.23 17.60
N LYS A 154 -8.70 16.43 16.99
CA LYS A 154 -9.87 16.93 17.70
C LYS A 154 -9.50 18.22 18.45
N ASN A 155 -9.43 18.20 19.78
CA ASN A 155 -9.09 19.36 20.62
C ASN A 155 -7.76 19.17 21.39
N ALA A 156 -6.97 18.16 21.04
CA ALA A 156 -5.70 17.86 21.69
C ALA A 156 -4.52 18.01 20.73
N ILE A 157 -3.37 18.45 21.25
CA ILE A 157 -2.10 18.37 20.53
C ILE A 157 -1.50 17.01 20.85
N VAL A 158 -1.27 16.23 19.79
CA VAL A 158 -0.63 14.91 19.88
C VAL A 158 0.70 14.92 19.14
N ARG A 159 1.62 14.07 19.55
CA ARG A 159 2.89 13.84 18.85
C ARG A 159 2.75 12.64 17.94
N LYS A 160 3.29 12.74 16.74
CA LYS A 160 3.33 11.67 15.75
C LYS A 160 4.71 11.55 15.13
N LEU A 161 5.07 10.34 14.78
CA LEU A 161 6.20 10.09 13.89
C LEU A 161 5.75 10.35 12.43
N PRO A 162 6.66 10.78 11.55
CA PRO A 162 6.36 10.91 10.12
C PRO A 162 5.77 9.64 9.49
N ALA A 163 6.20 8.45 9.93
CA ALA A 163 5.65 7.18 9.47
C ALA A 163 4.14 7.02 9.71
N GLU A 164 3.57 7.70 10.69
CA GLU A 164 2.13 7.67 10.96
C GLU A 164 1.31 8.56 10.02
N ILE A 165 1.98 9.42 9.23
CA ILE A 165 1.36 10.38 8.31
C ILE A 165 1.66 9.99 6.87
N PHE A 166 2.93 9.68 6.58
CA PHE A 166 3.40 9.34 5.24
C PHE A 166 2.96 7.94 4.81
N PRO A 167 2.88 7.68 3.49
CA PRO A 167 2.59 6.35 3.00
C PRO A 167 3.60 5.30 3.47
N GLU A 168 3.12 4.08 3.64
CA GLU A 168 3.95 2.90 3.89
C GLU A 168 3.84 1.91 2.73
N TYR A 169 4.95 1.26 2.42
CA TYR A 169 5.08 0.34 1.30
C TYR A 169 5.52 -1.04 1.80
N PHE A 170 4.84 -2.09 1.35
CA PHE A 170 5.21 -3.47 1.62
C PHE A 170 5.40 -4.19 0.30
N LEU A 171 6.60 -4.76 0.09
CA LEU A 171 6.90 -5.57 -1.08
C LEU A 171 7.09 -7.02 -0.62
N ILE A 172 6.22 -7.90 -1.08
CA ILE A 172 6.23 -9.34 -0.76
C ILE A 172 6.70 -10.09 -1.99
N ARG A 173 7.89 -10.70 -1.90
CA ARG A 173 8.54 -11.45 -2.99
C ARG A 173 8.20 -12.93 -2.85
N VAL A 174 7.18 -13.39 -3.56
CA VAL A 174 6.69 -14.78 -3.45
C VAL A 174 7.70 -15.82 -3.95
N ASN A 175 8.63 -15.42 -4.82
CA ASN A 175 9.65 -16.32 -5.37
C ASN A 175 10.79 -16.65 -4.37
N GLU A 176 10.85 -15.96 -3.24
CA GLU A 176 11.90 -16.09 -2.23
C GLU A 176 11.47 -16.96 -1.03
N PHE A 177 10.30 -17.63 -1.12
CA PHE A 177 9.84 -18.62 -0.14
C PHE A 177 10.47 -19.98 -0.35
#